data_15814478e767825d84b0376e854d318a
#
_entry.id   15814478e767825d84b0376e854d318a
#
_cell.length_a   1.000
_cell.length_b   1.000
_cell.length_c   1.000
_cell.angle_alpha   90.00
_cell.angle_beta   90.00
_cell.angle_gamma   90.00
#
_symmetry.space_group_name_H-M   'P 1'
#
loop_
_entity.id
_entity.type
_entity.pdbx_description
1 polymer ?
#
loop_
_entity_poly.entity_id
_entity_poly.type
_entity_poly.pdbx_seq_one_letter_code
_entity_poly.pdbx_strand_id
1 'polypeptide(L)'
;IREFFGQSQLSQFMDQTNPLSEITHKRRLSALGPGGLSRERAGFEVRDVHPSHYGRICPIETPEGPNIGLINSLATYSKVNNYGFIETPYRKVVESKVTSEIVYLSAMEEEKYTISQANEPLNPDGSFERSLVSCRKSGDFLMIDPKYVDFIDVSPKQLVSVAAALIPFLENDDANRALMGSNMMRQAVPLLKSQSPYVGTGMESVVARDSGVVLVARRSGYVNQVDASRIVISAIEKKDNDTGVDIYRLSKFQRSNQDTCINQTPLVREGDYVEKGDIIADGPASKIGELALGKNVTVAFMPWNGYNYEDSILISENLVVNDVFTSIHIQEFEVLARDTKLGQEEITRDIPNVGEESLVNLDEAGIVHIGAKVNPGDILVGKVTPKGESPMTPEEKLLRAIFGEKAADVKDTSLRLPPGAVSYTHLRAHETVR
;
A
#
# COMPACT_ATOMS: atom_id res chain seq x y z
N ILE A 1 -17.86 17.78 -8.95
CA ILE A 1 -17.37 16.57 -8.22
C ILE A 1 -16.93 15.50 -9.22
N ARG A 2 -17.77 15.05 -10.18
CA ARG A 2 -17.43 14.00 -11.15
C ARG A 2 -16.21 14.36 -12.01
N GLU A 3 -16.11 15.61 -12.44
CA GLU A 3 -14.99 16.14 -13.21
C GLU A 3 -13.67 16.11 -12.42
N PHE A 4 -13.71 16.51 -11.15
CA PHE A 4 -12.54 16.47 -10.26
C PHE A 4 -12.00 15.04 -10.12
N PHE A 5 -12.87 14.07 -9.79
CA PHE A 5 -12.42 12.68 -9.61
C PHE A 5 -12.01 11.99 -10.90
N GLY A 6 -12.50 12.42 -12.05
CA GLY A 6 -12.18 11.81 -13.35
C GLY A 6 -11.00 12.43 -14.10
N GLN A 7 -10.71 13.73 -13.88
CA GLN A 7 -9.74 14.46 -14.70
C GLN A 7 -8.64 15.19 -13.92
N SER A 8 -8.79 15.35 -12.59
CA SER A 8 -7.81 16.07 -11.79
C SER A 8 -6.50 15.27 -11.65
N GLN A 9 -5.37 15.95 -11.81
CA GLN A 9 -4.03 15.38 -11.54
C GLN A 9 -3.86 14.96 -10.06
N LEU A 10 -4.61 15.56 -9.14
CA LEU A 10 -4.56 15.25 -7.71
C LEU A 10 -5.41 14.03 -7.33
N SER A 11 -6.37 13.66 -8.17
CA SER A 11 -7.13 12.42 -8.02
C SER A 11 -6.37 11.28 -8.69
N GLN A 12 -5.80 10.38 -7.89
CA GLN A 12 -4.91 9.32 -8.35
C GLN A 12 -5.46 7.96 -7.94
N PHE A 13 -5.09 6.94 -8.71
CA PHE A 13 -5.34 5.55 -8.36
C PHE A 13 -4.53 5.19 -7.13
N MET A 14 -5.19 4.71 -6.06
CA MET A 14 -4.53 4.46 -4.78
C MET A 14 -3.46 3.37 -4.91
N ASP A 15 -2.27 3.65 -4.38
CA ASP A 15 -1.22 2.66 -4.22
C ASP A 15 -1.59 1.69 -3.09
N GLN A 16 -1.81 0.43 -3.44
CA GLN A 16 -2.41 -0.60 -2.59
C GLN A 16 -1.52 -1.86 -2.49
N THR A 17 -0.22 -1.72 -2.75
CA THR A 17 0.73 -2.83 -2.69
C THR A 17 0.78 -3.45 -1.29
N ASN A 18 0.82 -2.62 -0.25
CA ASN A 18 0.81 -3.03 1.16
C ASN A 18 0.11 -1.97 2.02
N PRO A 19 -0.23 -2.23 3.28
CA PRO A 19 -0.90 -1.27 4.16
C PRO A 19 -0.16 0.05 4.32
N LEU A 20 1.17 0.02 4.37
CA LEU A 20 1.99 1.22 4.49
C LEU A 20 1.88 2.12 3.25
N SER A 21 1.86 1.53 2.04
CA SER A 21 1.72 2.31 0.81
C SER A 21 0.37 3.02 0.71
N GLU A 22 -0.70 2.43 1.22
CA GLU A 22 -2.01 3.08 1.31
C GLU A 22 -1.98 4.32 2.20
N ILE A 23 -1.43 4.20 3.42
CA ILE A 23 -1.34 5.31 4.37
C ILE A 23 -0.47 6.43 3.82
N THR A 24 0.71 6.10 3.30
CA THR A 24 1.64 7.10 2.78
C THR A 24 1.09 7.82 1.55
N HIS A 25 0.32 7.13 0.70
CA HIS A 25 -0.33 7.75 -0.45
C HIS A 25 -1.42 8.75 -0.01
N LYS A 26 -2.23 8.40 1.00
CA LYS A 26 -3.28 9.28 1.55
C LYS A 26 -2.71 10.52 2.24
N ARG A 27 -1.48 10.45 2.76
CA ARG A 27 -0.79 11.54 3.47
C ARG A 27 0.21 12.30 2.59
N ARG A 28 0.14 12.15 1.29
CA ARG A 28 1.06 12.79 0.34
C ARG A 28 0.67 14.23 0.07
N LEU A 29 1.67 15.10 0.02
CA LEU A 29 1.56 16.51 -0.35
C LEU A 29 2.22 16.71 -1.71
N SER A 30 1.51 17.33 -2.65
CA SER A 30 2.04 17.65 -3.98
C SER A 30 2.09 19.15 -4.19
N ALA A 31 3.24 19.66 -4.64
CA ALA A 31 3.38 21.04 -5.09
C ALA A 31 2.95 21.23 -6.55
N LEU A 32 2.64 20.13 -7.26
CA LEU A 32 2.22 20.09 -8.65
C LEU A 32 0.69 20.19 -8.77
N GLY A 33 0.21 20.48 -9.97
CA GLY A 33 -1.21 20.50 -10.28
C GLY A 33 -1.78 21.90 -10.52
N PRO A 34 -3.11 22.01 -10.62
CA PRO A 34 -3.79 23.29 -10.85
C PRO A 34 -3.49 24.31 -9.74
N GLY A 35 -2.94 25.47 -10.12
CA GLY A 35 -2.53 26.51 -9.16
C GLY A 35 -1.17 26.26 -8.48
N GLY A 36 -0.50 25.15 -8.79
CA GLY A 36 0.81 24.77 -8.27
C GLY A 36 1.96 25.03 -9.26
N LEU A 37 3.11 24.41 -8.97
CA LEU A 37 4.33 24.52 -9.77
C LEU A 37 4.32 23.51 -10.94
N SER A 38 5.09 23.80 -11.98
CA SER A 38 5.47 22.82 -13.00
C SER A 38 6.88 22.30 -12.72
N ARG A 39 7.14 21.02 -13.06
CA ARG A 39 8.45 20.38 -12.83
C ARG A 39 9.61 21.15 -13.42
N GLU A 40 9.42 21.69 -14.62
CA GLU A 40 10.45 22.40 -15.39
C GLU A 40 10.77 23.78 -14.82
N ARG A 41 9.81 24.42 -14.14
CA ARG A 41 9.96 25.75 -13.54
C ARG A 41 10.38 25.71 -12.08
N ALA A 42 10.39 24.55 -11.45
CA ALA A 42 10.77 24.39 -10.05
C ALA A 42 12.28 24.41 -9.90
N GLY A 43 12.82 25.48 -9.33
CA GLY A 43 14.22 25.61 -8.95
C GLY A 43 14.57 24.82 -7.70
N PHE A 44 15.83 24.92 -7.24
CA PHE A 44 16.30 24.27 -6.02
C PHE A 44 15.61 24.81 -4.76
N GLU A 45 15.35 26.11 -4.70
CA GLU A 45 14.77 26.79 -3.53
C GLU A 45 13.43 26.19 -3.07
N VAL A 46 12.57 25.80 -4.02
CA VAL A 46 11.25 25.21 -3.72
C VAL A 46 11.33 23.72 -3.37
N ARG A 47 12.46 23.08 -3.62
CA ARG A 47 12.72 21.66 -3.35
C ARG A 47 13.46 21.45 -2.03
N ASP A 48 14.05 22.51 -1.46
CA ASP A 48 14.81 22.44 -0.22
C ASP A 48 13.90 22.33 1.01
N VAL A 49 14.48 21.85 2.10
CA VAL A 49 13.81 21.78 3.40
C VAL A 49 13.87 23.16 4.07
N HIS A 50 12.71 23.67 4.45
CA HIS A 50 12.58 24.95 5.15
C HIS A 50 12.34 24.72 6.66
N PRO A 51 12.79 25.60 7.57
CA PRO A 51 12.53 25.47 9.01
C PRO A 51 11.05 25.33 9.39
N SER A 52 10.14 25.94 8.62
CA SER A 52 8.69 25.79 8.81
C SER A 52 8.15 24.38 8.54
N HIS A 53 8.94 23.50 7.92
CA HIS A 53 8.60 22.10 7.70
C HIS A 53 8.67 21.26 8.98
N TYR A 54 9.31 21.75 10.02
CA TYR A 54 9.47 21.03 11.28
C TYR A 54 8.13 20.58 11.85
N GLY A 55 8.00 19.26 12.10
CA GLY A 55 6.77 18.67 12.62
C GLY A 55 5.57 18.66 11.67
N ARG A 56 5.69 19.21 10.45
CA ARG A 56 4.62 19.33 9.43
C ARG A 56 4.87 18.47 8.22
N ILE A 57 6.06 18.58 7.65
CA ILE A 57 6.49 17.89 6.44
C ILE A 57 7.74 17.10 6.75
N CYS A 58 7.77 15.83 6.39
CA CYS A 58 8.93 14.98 6.59
C CYS A 58 10.12 15.49 5.73
N PRO A 59 11.30 15.68 6.32
CA PRO A 59 12.48 16.10 5.57
C PRO A 59 13.15 14.98 4.77
N ILE A 60 12.79 13.74 5.01
CA ILE A 60 13.44 12.53 4.46
C ILE A 60 12.61 11.93 3.33
N GLU A 61 11.31 11.71 3.55
CA GLU A 61 10.46 10.98 2.61
C GLU A 61 10.05 11.88 1.43
N THR A 62 10.69 11.66 0.28
CA THR A 62 10.37 12.30 -1.01
C THR A 62 10.72 11.32 -2.13
N PRO A 63 10.09 11.38 -3.33
CA PRO A 63 10.50 10.58 -4.46
C PRO A 63 11.94 10.87 -4.89
N GLU A 64 12.59 9.88 -5.47
CA GLU A 64 13.85 10.04 -6.17
C GLU A 64 13.60 10.48 -7.62
N GLY A 65 14.48 11.34 -8.16
CA GLY A 65 14.37 11.79 -9.54
C GLY A 65 13.74 13.19 -9.72
N PRO A 66 13.04 13.46 -10.83
CA PRO A 66 12.60 14.81 -11.21
C PRO A 66 11.59 15.44 -10.25
N ASN A 67 10.90 14.66 -9.45
CA ASN A 67 9.91 15.12 -8.48
C ASN A 67 10.47 15.33 -7.06
N ILE A 68 11.77 15.22 -6.86
CA ILE A 68 12.40 15.39 -5.55
C ILE A 68 12.05 16.77 -4.96
N GLY A 69 11.62 16.77 -3.70
CA GLY A 69 11.21 18.00 -2.99
C GLY A 69 9.88 18.61 -3.42
N LEU A 70 9.28 18.18 -4.54
CA LEU A 70 7.98 18.66 -5.02
C LEU A 70 6.82 17.78 -4.51
N ILE A 71 7.09 16.53 -4.22
CA ILE A 71 6.13 15.61 -3.62
C ILE A 71 6.70 15.20 -2.27
N ASN A 72 5.99 15.57 -1.21
CA ASN A 72 6.41 15.36 0.17
C ASN A 72 5.33 14.57 0.93
N SER A 73 5.66 14.15 2.14
CA SER A 73 4.74 13.45 3.03
C SER A 73 4.49 14.25 4.30
N LEU A 74 3.26 14.20 4.82
CA LEU A 74 2.91 14.76 6.11
C LEU A 74 3.70 14.07 7.23
N ALA A 75 4.17 14.83 8.20
CA ALA A 75 4.76 14.30 9.43
C ALA A 75 3.72 13.53 10.25
N THR A 76 4.18 12.62 11.10
CA THR A 76 3.34 11.64 11.81
C THR A 76 2.16 12.25 12.56
N TYR A 77 2.38 13.33 13.32
CA TYR A 77 1.35 13.96 14.15
C TYR A 77 0.74 15.22 13.54
N SER A 78 1.15 15.61 12.35
CA SER A 78 0.62 16.79 11.68
C SER A 78 -0.80 16.57 11.17
N LYS A 79 -1.58 17.62 11.17
CA LYS A 79 -2.92 17.67 10.57
C LYS A 79 -3.14 18.96 9.81
N VAL A 80 -4.11 18.95 8.92
CA VAL A 80 -4.53 20.14 8.15
C VAL A 80 -5.73 20.75 8.85
N ASN A 81 -5.68 22.06 9.11
CA ASN A 81 -6.79 22.79 9.72
C ASN A 81 -7.88 23.12 8.68
N ASN A 82 -8.98 23.72 9.14
CA ASN A 82 -10.12 24.09 8.29
C ASN A 82 -9.80 25.14 7.21
N TYR A 83 -8.69 25.85 7.36
CA TYR A 83 -8.22 26.86 6.39
C TYR A 83 -7.18 26.31 5.41
N GLY A 84 -6.79 25.03 5.55
CA GLY A 84 -5.79 24.40 4.68
C GLY A 84 -4.34 24.53 5.15
N PHE A 85 -4.07 25.09 6.33
CA PHE A 85 -2.73 25.16 6.90
C PHE A 85 -2.37 23.88 7.67
N ILE A 86 -1.11 23.49 7.60
CA ILE A 86 -0.61 22.32 8.34
C ILE A 86 -0.20 22.76 9.73
N GLU A 87 -0.76 22.08 10.73
CA GLU A 87 -0.49 22.32 12.15
C GLU A 87 0.21 21.11 12.77
N THR A 88 1.02 21.37 13.79
CA THR A 88 1.73 20.35 14.56
C THR A 88 1.42 20.49 16.05
N PRO A 89 1.33 19.37 16.80
CA PRO A 89 1.00 19.42 18.21
C PRO A 89 2.21 19.71 19.08
N TYR A 90 2.00 20.49 20.14
CA TYR A 90 2.97 20.79 21.20
C TYR A 90 2.30 20.66 22.56
N ARG A 91 3.07 20.27 23.58
CA ARG A 91 2.63 20.31 24.98
C ARG A 91 2.98 21.66 25.57
N LYS A 92 2.03 22.27 26.25
CA LYS A 92 2.20 23.56 26.91
C LYS A 92 3.06 23.43 28.16
N VAL A 93 3.96 24.38 28.37
CA VAL A 93 4.78 24.53 29.57
C VAL A 93 4.24 25.70 30.40
N VAL A 94 4.00 25.46 31.69
CA VAL A 94 3.54 26.49 32.64
C VAL A 94 4.46 26.45 33.87
N GLU A 95 5.07 27.58 34.22
CA GLU A 95 5.99 27.69 35.35
C GLU A 95 7.11 26.62 35.37
N SER A 96 7.74 26.42 34.20
CA SER A 96 8.79 25.42 34.02
C SER A 96 8.33 23.96 34.19
N LYS A 97 7.02 23.69 34.15
CA LYS A 97 6.43 22.34 34.20
C LYS A 97 5.68 22.04 32.91
N VAL A 98 5.92 20.85 32.39
CA VAL A 98 5.23 20.34 31.20
C VAL A 98 3.83 19.87 31.60
N THR A 99 2.80 20.41 30.96
CA THR A 99 1.41 20.01 31.17
C THR A 99 0.99 18.90 30.18
N SER A 100 -0.15 18.27 30.44
CA SER A 100 -0.78 17.33 29.50
C SER A 100 -1.61 18.02 28.40
N GLU A 101 -1.72 19.36 28.43
CA GLU A 101 -2.46 20.13 27.45
C GLU A 101 -1.71 20.15 26.12
N ILE A 102 -2.37 19.68 25.05
CA ILE A 102 -1.83 19.64 23.70
C ILE A 102 -2.47 20.76 22.88
N VAL A 103 -1.64 21.61 22.31
CA VAL A 103 -2.04 22.72 21.45
C VAL A 103 -1.47 22.50 20.06
N TYR A 104 -2.29 22.66 19.03
CA TYR A 104 -1.85 22.62 17.64
C TYR A 104 -1.50 24.02 17.17
N LEU A 105 -0.31 24.20 16.65
CA LEU A 105 0.19 25.50 16.17
C LEU A 105 0.51 25.42 14.68
N SER A 106 0.14 26.47 13.96
CA SER A 106 0.60 26.74 12.60
C SER A 106 2.05 27.27 12.61
N ALA A 107 2.72 27.27 11.46
CA ALA A 107 4.10 27.79 11.38
C ALA A 107 4.23 29.27 11.77
N MET A 108 3.22 30.08 11.44
CA MET A 108 3.19 31.52 11.78
C MET A 108 3.00 31.78 13.26
N GLU A 109 2.24 30.91 13.95
CA GLU A 109 2.03 31.00 15.40
C GLU A 109 3.24 30.51 16.15
N GLU A 110 3.86 29.43 15.69
CA GLU A 110 5.04 28.81 16.27
C GLU A 110 6.23 29.78 16.38
N GLU A 111 6.42 30.64 15.40
CA GLU A 111 7.53 31.58 15.34
C GLU A 111 7.59 32.53 16.56
N LYS A 112 6.45 32.75 17.22
CA LYS A 112 6.35 33.64 18.39
C LYS A 112 6.84 32.99 19.70
N TYR A 113 6.89 31.68 19.74
CA TYR A 113 7.10 30.89 20.96
C TYR A 113 8.50 30.27 20.99
N THR A 114 8.95 30.00 22.23
CA THR A 114 10.18 29.25 22.49
C THR A 114 9.81 27.79 22.76
N ILE A 115 10.30 26.88 21.94
CA ILE A 115 9.90 25.47 21.96
C ILE A 115 11.10 24.59 22.27
N SER A 116 10.97 23.74 23.29
CA SER A 116 11.97 22.75 23.70
C SER A 116 11.82 21.45 22.93
N GLN A 117 12.90 20.69 22.81
CA GLN A 117 12.90 19.36 22.20
C GLN A 117 12.28 18.30 23.12
N ALA A 118 11.67 17.28 22.52
CA ALA A 118 11.05 16.17 23.28
C ALA A 118 12.03 15.31 24.09
N ASN A 119 13.34 15.35 23.74
CA ASN A 119 14.37 14.53 24.36
C ASN A 119 14.96 15.14 25.65
N GLU A 120 14.53 16.35 26.04
CA GLU A 120 15.00 16.95 27.28
C GLU A 120 14.55 16.13 28.49
N PRO A 121 15.46 15.84 29.43
CA PRO A 121 15.12 15.06 30.60
C PRO A 121 14.17 15.85 31.52
N LEU A 122 13.10 15.17 31.93
CA LEU A 122 12.07 15.72 32.80
C LEU A 122 12.08 14.95 34.13
N ASN A 123 11.90 15.65 35.21
CA ASN A 123 11.64 15.06 36.54
C ASN A 123 10.26 14.38 36.56
N PRO A 124 9.99 13.47 37.52
CA PRO A 124 8.66 12.86 37.68
C PRO A 124 7.53 13.89 37.88
N ASP A 125 7.86 15.08 38.36
CA ASP A 125 6.92 16.20 38.57
C ASP A 125 6.61 16.99 37.27
N GLY A 126 7.21 16.60 36.13
CA GLY A 126 7.08 17.28 34.87
C GLY A 126 7.96 18.54 34.72
N SER A 127 8.83 18.86 35.67
CA SER A 127 9.78 19.97 35.57
C SER A 127 11.04 19.55 34.81
N PHE A 128 11.72 20.52 34.18
CA PHE A 128 13.01 20.27 33.51
C PHE A 128 14.08 19.95 34.54
N GLU A 129 14.92 18.96 34.29
CA GLU A 129 16.03 18.57 35.18
C GLU A 129 17.22 19.52 35.02
N ARG A 130 17.47 20.03 33.82
CA ARG A 130 18.60 20.89 33.48
C ARG A 130 18.30 22.35 33.70
N SER A 131 19.32 23.09 34.12
CA SER A 131 19.26 24.55 34.30
C SER A 131 19.21 25.32 32.99
N LEU A 132 19.73 24.72 31.90
CA LEU A 132 19.66 25.25 30.53
C LEU A 132 19.09 24.17 29.63
N VAL A 133 18.06 24.53 28.88
CA VAL A 133 17.30 23.63 28.00
C VAL A 133 17.54 24.02 26.54
N SER A 134 17.75 23.02 25.69
CA SER A 134 17.86 23.24 24.25
C SER A 134 16.50 23.58 23.66
N CYS A 135 16.39 24.76 23.08
CA CYS A 135 15.17 25.30 22.52
C CYS A 135 15.40 25.82 21.12
N ARG A 136 14.34 25.90 20.34
CA ARG A 136 14.32 26.61 19.07
C ARG A 136 13.38 27.81 19.13
N LYS A 137 13.74 28.88 18.46
CA LYS A 137 12.94 30.08 18.30
C LYS A 137 13.25 30.71 16.96
N SER A 138 12.23 30.95 16.13
CA SER A 138 12.37 31.56 14.81
C SER A 138 13.42 30.90 13.89
N GLY A 139 13.61 29.57 14.01
CA GLY A 139 14.61 28.80 13.24
C GLY A 139 15.99 28.68 13.88
N ASP A 140 16.30 29.44 14.93
CA ASP A 140 17.57 29.37 15.65
C ASP A 140 17.50 28.42 16.86
N PHE A 141 18.63 27.74 17.15
CA PHE A 141 18.78 26.88 18.33
C PHE A 141 19.48 27.63 19.43
N LEU A 142 18.83 27.71 20.59
CA LEU A 142 19.28 28.48 21.74
C LEU A 142 19.25 27.62 23.00
N MET A 143 20.19 27.87 23.91
CA MET A 143 20.16 27.30 25.27
C MET A 143 19.56 28.34 26.22
N ILE A 144 18.38 28.04 26.76
CA ILE A 144 17.56 29.01 27.52
C ILE A 144 17.17 28.42 28.88
N ASP A 145 16.98 29.29 29.90
CA ASP A 145 16.43 28.91 31.20
C ASP A 145 15.00 28.35 31.03
N PRO A 146 14.63 27.25 31.68
CA PRO A 146 13.30 26.63 31.67
C PRO A 146 12.11 27.60 31.86
N LYS A 147 12.34 28.72 32.53
CA LYS A 147 11.30 29.75 32.78
C LYS A 147 10.79 30.43 31.51
N TYR A 148 11.62 30.44 30.44
CA TYR A 148 11.28 31.08 29.19
C TYR A 148 10.82 30.10 28.11
N VAL A 149 10.58 28.84 28.46
CA VAL A 149 10.09 27.81 27.56
C VAL A 149 8.56 27.84 27.57
N ASP A 150 7.96 28.06 26.40
CA ASP A 150 6.51 28.12 26.25
C ASP A 150 5.90 26.76 25.95
N PHE A 151 6.57 25.98 25.11
CA PHE A 151 6.10 24.66 24.64
C PHE A 151 7.24 23.65 24.57
N ILE A 152 6.87 22.37 24.54
CA ILE A 152 7.77 21.24 24.31
C ILE A 152 7.18 20.32 23.24
N ASP A 153 8.03 19.74 22.41
CA ASP A 153 7.62 18.74 21.42
C ASP A 153 6.94 17.53 22.09
N VAL A 154 5.96 16.94 21.42
CA VAL A 154 5.23 15.77 21.95
C VAL A 154 6.09 14.52 21.92
N SER A 155 6.80 14.28 20.83
CA SER A 155 7.64 13.10 20.60
C SER A 155 8.69 13.38 19.51
N PRO A 156 9.86 12.72 19.54
CA PRO A 156 10.83 12.78 18.46
C PRO A 156 10.29 12.30 17.11
N LYS A 157 9.31 11.39 17.11
CA LYS A 157 8.63 10.91 15.89
C LYS A 157 7.84 11.99 15.15
N GLN A 158 7.59 13.12 15.81
CA GLN A 158 6.88 14.27 15.25
C GLN A 158 7.57 14.85 14.01
N LEU A 159 8.89 14.73 13.93
CA LEU A 159 9.71 15.29 12.84
C LEU A 159 9.51 14.55 11.51
N VAL A 160 9.27 13.26 11.54
CA VAL A 160 9.32 12.37 10.38
C VAL A 160 7.94 11.86 9.97
N SER A 161 7.83 11.37 8.73
CA SER A 161 6.61 10.72 8.23
C SER A 161 6.41 9.33 8.85
N VAL A 162 5.25 8.72 8.57
CA VAL A 162 4.92 7.38 9.04
C VAL A 162 5.93 6.35 8.53
N ALA A 163 6.31 6.40 7.24
CA ALA A 163 7.28 5.46 6.68
C ALA A 163 8.67 5.62 7.31
N ALA A 164 9.15 6.85 7.45
CA ALA A 164 10.44 7.11 8.11
C ALA A 164 10.43 6.73 9.60
N ALA A 165 9.29 6.90 10.29
CA ALA A 165 9.14 6.51 11.69
C ALA A 165 9.17 5.00 11.94
N LEU A 166 9.03 4.19 10.91
CA LEU A 166 9.16 2.71 10.98
C LEU A 166 10.62 2.24 10.89
N ILE A 167 11.57 3.10 10.54
CA ILE A 167 12.97 2.74 10.44
C ILE A 167 13.58 2.70 11.84
N PRO A 168 14.03 1.55 12.33
CA PRO A 168 14.70 1.47 13.62
C PRO A 168 16.09 2.12 13.54
N PHE A 169 16.51 2.82 14.61
CA PHE A 169 17.79 3.53 14.69
C PHE A 169 17.99 4.58 13.57
N LEU A 170 16.92 5.24 13.15
CA LEU A 170 16.94 6.24 12.09
C LEU A 170 17.97 7.36 12.34
N GLU A 171 18.20 7.72 13.59
CA GLU A 171 19.17 8.74 14.00
C GLU A 171 20.63 8.39 13.65
N ASN A 172 20.93 7.13 13.39
CA ASN A 172 22.25 6.64 13.01
C ASN A 172 22.41 6.48 11.50
N ASP A 173 21.33 6.66 10.73
CA ASP A 173 21.34 6.49 9.28
C ASP A 173 21.56 7.81 8.55
N ASP A 174 22.26 7.74 7.41
CA ASP A 174 22.35 8.86 6.48
C ASP A 174 20.98 9.15 5.86
N ALA A 175 20.65 10.44 5.70
CA ALA A 175 19.37 10.90 5.17
C ALA A 175 19.08 10.33 3.77
N ASN A 176 20.08 10.20 2.91
CA ASN A 176 19.92 9.63 1.57
C ASN A 176 19.49 8.15 1.61
N ARG A 177 20.12 7.37 2.51
CA ARG A 177 19.79 5.95 2.67
C ARG A 177 18.45 5.74 3.37
N ALA A 178 18.10 6.60 4.31
CA ALA A 178 16.77 6.61 4.93
C ALA A 178 15.66 6.94 3.92
N LEU A 179 15.89 7.88 3.00
CA LEU A 179 14.99 8.19 1.88
C LEU A 179 14.77 6.95 1.00
N MET A 180 15.84 6.31 0.55
CA MET A 180 15.74 5.09 -0.25
C MET A 180 14.99 3.99 0.49
N GLY A 181 15.31 3.74 1.75
CA GLY A 181 14.67 2.73 2.60
C GLY A 181 13.18 2.98 2.80
N SER A 182 12.76 4.21 3.07
CA SER A 182 11.35 4.57 3.19
C SER A 182 10.57 4.36 1.90
N ASN A 183 11.18 4.68 0.75
CA ASN A 183 10.60 4.42 -0.57
C ASN A 183 10.47 2.92 -0.87
N MET A 184 11.49 2.11 -0.50
CA MET A 184 11.48 0.66 -0.72
C MET A 184 10.45 -0.06 0.15
N MET A 185 10.22 0.35 1.40
CA MET A 185 9.18 -0.24 2.26
C MET A 185 7.79 -0.16 1.64
N ARG A 186 7.49 0.89 0.87
CA ARG A 186 6.21 1.04 0.17
C ARG A 186 6.03 0.07 -1.01
N GLN A 187 7.10 -0.50 -1.53
CA GLN A 187 7.11 -1.44 -2.66
C GLN A 187 7.05 -2.90 -2.22
N ALA A 188 7.12 -3.18 -0.91
CA ALA A 188 7.12 -4.53 -0.37
C ALA A 188 5.83 -5.27 -0.71
N VAL A 189 5.96 -6.44 -1.33
CA VAL A 189 4.82 -7.30 -1.70
C VAL A 189 4.38 -8.13 -0.49
N PRO A 190 3.08 -8.25 -0.20
CA PRO A 190 2.58 -9.13 0.85
C PRO A 190 2.99 -10.58 0.61
N LEU A 191 3.64 -11.18 1.60
CA LEU A 191 4.09 -12.56 1.52
C LEU A 191 2.98 -13.53 1.97
N LEU A 192 3.09 -14.77 1.53
CA LEU A 192 2.19 -15.85 1.94
C LEU A 192 2.21 -16.06 3.46
N LYS A 193 3.40 -15.99 4.07
CA LYS A 193 3.63 -16.08 5.51
C LYS A 193 4.57 -14.96 5.93
N SER A 194 4.04 -13.82 6.33
CA SER A 194 4.82 -12.69 6.86
C SER A 194 5.25 -12.92 8.31
N GLN A 195 6.26 -12.19 8.78
CA GLN A 195 6.72 -12.17 10.16
C GLN A 195 6.87 -10.74 10.65
N SER A 196 6.49 -10.50 11.91
CA SER A 196 6.78 -9.22 12.57
C SER A 196 8.29 -9.02 12.71
N PRO A 197 8.81 -7.79 12.60
CA PRO A 197 10.22 -7.51 12.80
C PRO A 197 10.62 -7.76 14.26
N TYR A 198 11.81 -8.30 14.51
CA TYR A 198 12.33 -8.47 15.88
C TYR A 198 12.66 -7.14 16.56
N VAL A 199 13.04 -6.14 15.77
CA VAL A 199 13.30 -4.78 16.25
C VAL A 199 12.32 -3.85 15.55
N GLY A 200 11.47 -3.20 16.34
CA GLY A 200 10.44 -2.28 15.85
C GLY A 200 10.51 -0.93 16.56
N THR A 201 9.75 0.02 16.07
CA THR A 201 9.66 1.39 16.60
C THR A 201 8.37 1.65 17.38
N GLY A 202 7.46 0.66 17.45
CA GLY A 202 6.12 0.80 18.03
C GLY A 202 5.10 1.48 17.12
N MET A 203 5.48 1.84 15.89
CA MET A 203 4.55 2.38 14.88
C MET A 203 3.84 1.28 14.10
N GLU A 204 4.34 0.06 14.14
CA GLU A 204 3.85 -1.07 13.36
C GLU A 204 2.39 -1.39 13.66
N SER A 205 2.01 -1.43 14.94
CA SER A 205 0.63 -1.69 15.38
C SER A 205 -0.32 -0.55 15.01
N VAL A 206 0.14 0.70 15.12
CA VAL A 206 -0.65 1.88 14.74
C VAL A 206 -0.91 1.89 13.24
N VAL A 207 0.13 1.64 12.42
CA VAL A 207 0.00 1.59 10.97
C VAL A 207 -0.94 0.47 10.53
N ALA A 208 -0.81 -0.73 11.10
CA ALA A 208 -1.70 -1.85 10.77
C ALA A 208 -3.17 -1.52 11.08
N ARG A 209 -3.44 -0.90 12.23
CA ARG A 209 -4.80 -0.50 12.64
C ARG A 209 -5.36 0.62 11.74
N ASP A 210 -4.60 1.69 11.54
CA ASP A 210 -5.07 2.90 10.86
C ASP A 210 -5.19 2.71 9.34
N SER A 211 -4.50 1.74 8.76
CA SER A 211 -4.68 1.35 7.36
C SER A 211 -6.07 0.75 7.08
N GLY A 212 -6.74 0.23 8.11
CA GLY A 212 -8.02 -0.47 7.97
C GLY A 212 -7.91 -1.86 7.34
N VAL A 213 -6.69 -2.37 7.18
CA VAL A 213 -6.42 -3.71 6.63
C VAL A 213 -6.70 -4.80 7.65
N VAL A 214 -6.45 -4.53 8.92
CA VAL A 214 -6.82 -5.40 10.04
C VAL A 214 -8.24 -5.09 10.51
N LEU A 215 -8.97 -6.10 10.95
CA LEU A 215 -10.29 -5.92 11.53
C LEU A 215 -10.21 -5.70 13.03
N VAL A 216 -10.90 -4.67 13.48
CA VAL A 216 -10.93 -4.24 14.88
C VAL A 216 -12.33 -4.43 15.44
N ALA A 217 -12.44 -4.93 16.67
CA ALA A 217 -13.71 -5.10 17.36
C ALA A 217 -14.38 -3.74 17.64
N ARG A 218 -15.62 -3.57 17.21
CA ARG A 218 -16.40 -2.34 17.40
C ARG A 218 -16.92 -2.19 18.83
N ARG A 219 -17.22 -3.32 19.47
CA ARG A 219 -17.75 -3.43 20.82
C ARG A 219 -17.11 -4.60 21.56
N SER A 220 -17.11 -4.53 22.88
CA SER A 220 -16.67 -5.65 23.71
C SER A 220 -17.71 -6.77 23.70
N GLY A 221 -17.25 -8.03 23.64
CA GLY A 221 -18.14 -9.17 23.56
C GLY A 221 -17.45 -10.52 23.53
N TYR A 222 -18.24 -11.57 23.37
CA TYR A 222 -17.76 -12.95 23.22
C TYR A 222 -17.88 -13.40 21.77
N VAL A 223 -16.86 -14.08 21.29
CA VAL A 223 -16.84 -14.65 19.95
C VAL A 223 -17.70 -15.91 19.92
N ASN A 224 -18.79 -15.89 19.16
CA ASN A 224 -19.74 -17.02 19.09
C ASN A 224 -19.38 -18.00 17.98
N GLN A 225 -18.96 -17.49 16.84
CA GLN A 225 -18.64 -18.31 15.68
C GLN A 225 -17.50 -17.69 14.89
N VAL A 226 -16.57 -18.51 14.44
CA VAL A 226 -15.48 -18.14 13.56
C VAL A 226 -15.41 -19.10 12.39
N ASP A 227 -15.47 -18.57 11.19
CA ASP A 227 -15.15 -19.33 9.98
C ASP A 227 -14.18 -18.52 9.08
N ALA A 228 -13.74 -19.11 7.99
CA ALA A 228 -12.79 -18.46 7.08
C ALA A 228 -13.33 -17.17 6.45
N SER A 229 -14.64 -16.96 6.41
CA SER A 229 -15.31 -15.85 5.73
C SER A 229 -15.92 -14.82 6.67
N ARG A 230 -16.14 -15.17 7.93
CA ARG A 230 -16.82 -14.30 8.90
C ARG A 230 -16.44 -14.60 10.36
N ILE A 231 -16.58 -13.58 11.20
CA ILE A 231 -16.50 -13.66 12.66
C ILE A 231 -17.80 -13.09 13.21
N VAL A 232 -18.43 -13.81 14.14
CA VAL A 232 -19.66 -13.38 14.80
C VAL A 232 -19.38 -13.14 16.29
N ILE A 233 -19.64 -11.92 16.77
CA ILE A 233 -19.40 -11.51 18.16
C ILE A 233 -20.73 -11.10 18.79
N SER A 234 -21.06 -11.69 19.94
CA SER A 234 -22.16 -11.24 20.80
C SER A 234 -21.68 -10.10 21.69
N ALA A 235 -22.16 -8.90 21.44
CA ALA A 235 -21.81 -7.73 22.23
C ALA A 235 -22.43 -7.79 23.63
N ILE A 236 -21.68 -7.37 24.65
CA ILE A 236 -22.16 -7.23 26.02
C ILE A 236 -23.07 -6.02 26.14
N GLU A 237 -22.63 -4.90 25.57
CA GLU A 237 -23.42 -3.66 25.55
C GLU A 237 -24.43 -3.71 24.40
N LYS A 238 -25.71 -3.75 24.74
CA LYS A 238 -26.80 -3.64 23.79
C LYS A 238 -27.36 -2.22 23.83
N LYS A 239 -27.48 -1.59 22.67
CA LYS A 239 -28.23 -0.34 22.53
C LYS A 239 -29.70 -0.65 22.28
N ASP A 240 -30.59 0.26 22.67
CA ASP A 240 -32.00 0.15 22.34
C ASP A 240 -32.18 -0.01 20.81
N ASN A 241 -32.93 -1.02 20.38
CA ASN A 241 -33.14 -1.45 18.99
C ASN A 241 -31.95 -2.16 18.30
N ASP A 242 -30.95 -2.68 19.03
CA ASP A 242 -29.84 -3.42 18.45
C ASP A 242 -29.99 -4.92 18.71
N THR A 243 -29.64 -5.74 17.71
CA THR A 243 -29.64 -7.21 17.82
C THR A 243 -28.62 -7.72 18.84
N GLY A 244 -27.64 -6.88 19.22
CA GLY A 244 -26.54 -7.25 20.11
C GLY A 244 -25.53 -8.22 19.49
N VAL A 245 -25.54 -8.36 18.17
CA VAL A 245 -24.61 -9.23 17.43
C VAL A 245 -23.89 -8.42 16.36
N ASP A 246 -22.57 -8.49 16.37
CA ASP A 246 -21.71 -7.90 15.35
C ASP A 246 -21.21 -9.00 14.42
N ILE A 247 -21.44 -8.85 13.13
CA ILE A 247 -20.96 -9.76 12.09
C ILE A 247 -19.85 -9.06 11.30
N TYR A 248 -18.65 -9.62 11.33
CA TYR A 248 -17.50 -9.16 10.57
C TYR A 248 -17.25 -10.11 9.40
N ARG A 249 -17.31 -9.59 8.18
CA ARG A 249 -16.98 -10.33 6.97
C ARG A 249 -15.52 -10.15 6.62
N LEU A 250 -14.84 -11.27 6.34
CA LEU A 250 -13.42 -11.29 5.98
C LEU A 250 -13.26 -11.19 4.46
N SER A 251 -12.36 -10.33 4.02
CA SER A 251 -11.95 -10.28 2.61
C SER A 251 -11.03 -11.46 2.31
N LYS A 252 -11.43 -12.28 1.32
CA LYS A 252 -10.69 -13.48 0.95
C LYS A 252 -10.20 -13.37 -0.49
N PHE A 253 -8.88 -13.47 -0.68
CA PHE A 253 -8.22 -13.55 -1.99
C PHE A 253 -8.73 -12.52 -3.00
N GLN A 254 -8.83 -11.25 -2.58
CA GLN A 254 -9.23 -10.15 -3.44
C GLN A 254 -8.01 -9.53 -4.11
N ARG A 255 -8.20 -9.04 -5.33
CA ARG A 255 -7.18 -8.30 -6.07
C ARG A 255 -7.06 -6.89 -5.53
N SER A 256 -5.84 -6.44 -5.27
CA SER A 256 -5.54 -5.02 -5.02
C SER A 256 -5.33 -4.27 -6.34
N ASN A 257 -5.20 -2.95 -6.28
CA ASN A 257 -4.92 -2.12 -7.46
C ASN A 257 -3.60 -2.46 -8.16
N GLN A 258 -2.61 -3.00 -7.44
CA GLN A 258 -1.31 -3.44 -7.95
C GLN A 258 -1.20 -4.96 -8.10
N ASP A 259 -2.32 -5.64 -8.29
CA ASP A 259 -2.38 -7.09 -8.50
C ASP A 259 -1.88 -7.94 -7.31
N THR A 260 -1.72 -7.34 -6.14
CA THR A 260 -1.38 -8.07 -4.91
C THR A 260 -2.60 -8.71 -4.27
N CYS A 261 -2.39 -9.76 -3.48
CA CYS A 261 -3.46 -10.51 -2.84
C CYS A 261 -3.88 -9.85 -1.52
N ILE A 262 -5.15 -9.50 -1.40
CA ILE A 262 -5.78 -9.08 -0.15
C ILE A 262 -6.50 -10.29 0.44
N ASN A 263 -6.00 -10.79 1.57
CA ASN A 263 -6.58 -11.91 2.29
C ASN A 263 -6.54 -11.65 3.78
N GLN A 264 -7.69 -11.80 4.46
CA GLN A 264 -7.81 -11.64 5.90
C GLN A 264 -7.93 -12.99 6.59
N THR A 265 -7.24 -13.15 7.71
CA THR A 265 -7.24 -14.37 8.51
C THR A 265 -7.68 -14.06 9.94
N PRO A 266 -8.62 -14.84 10.53
CA PRO A 266 -9.05 -14.61 11.91
C PRO A 266 -7.91 -14.94 12.89
N LEU A 267 -7.80 -14.14 13.95
CA LEU A 267 -6.87 -14.36 15.07
C LEU A 267 -7.58 -14.97 16.28
N VAL A 268 -8.87 -14.71 16.42
CA VAL A 268 -9.68 -15.11 17.57
C VAL A 268 -10.28 -16.52 17.35
N ARG A 269 -10.62 -17.17 18.46
CA ARG A 269 -11.29 -18.48 18.49
C ARG A 269 -12.69 -18.35 19.08
N GLU A 270 -13.51 -19.35 18.85
CA GLU A 270 -14.84 -19.44 19.49
C GLU A 270 -14.71 -19.48 21.00
N GLY A 271 -15.50 -18.65 21.69
CA GLY A 271 -15.48 -18.50 23.14
C GLY A 271 -14.54 -17.42 23.68
N ASP A 272 -13.66 -16.84 22.86
CA ASP A 272 -12.76 -15.78 23.29
C ASP A 272 -13.53 -14.52 23.65
N TYR A 273 -13.07 -13.84 24.70
CA TYR A 273 -13.52 -12.49 25.05
C TYR A 273 -12.67 -11.47 24.31
N VAL A 274 -13.31 -10.47 23.70
CA VAL A 274 -12.65 -9.36 22.99
C VAL A 274 -13.14 -8.03 23.54
N GLU A 275 -12.23 -7.09 23.71
CA GLU A 275 -12.55 -5.71 24.07
C GLU A 275 -12.75 -4.84 22.85
N LYS A 276 -13.43 -3.71 23.04
CA LYS A 276 -13.55 -2.69 21.99
C LYS A 276 -12.17 -2.18 21.62
N GLY A 277 -11.79 -2.30 20.35
CA GLY A 277 -10.50 -1.86 19.84
C GLY A 277 -9.48 -2.99 19.65
N ASP A 278 -9.79 -4.22 20.10
CA ASP A 278 -8.93 -5.37 19.87
C ASP A 278 -8.94 -5.79 18.40
N ILE A 279 -7.81 -6.27 17.93
CA ILE A 279 -7.66 -6.78 16.58
C ILE A 279 -8.14 -8.23 16.53
N ILE A 280 -9.14 -8.49 15.69
CA ILE A 280 -9.80 -9.79 15.59
C ILE A 280 -9.38 -10.58 14.34
N ALA A 281 -8.86 -9.89 13.31
CA ALA A 281 -8.33 -10.55 12.13
C ALA A 281 -7.15 -9.76 11.54
N ASP A 282 -6.13 -10.49 11.09
CA ASP A 282 -5.01 -9.95 10.34
C ASP A 282 -5.36 -9.76 8.87
N GLY A 283 -4.73 -8.77 8.24
CA GLY A 283 -4.81 -8.52 6.80
C GLY A 283 -3.52 -8.90 6.06
N PRO A 284 -3.37 -8.48 4.79
CA PRO A 284 -2.13 -8.65 4.06
C PRO A 284 -0.98 -7.89 4.73
N ALA A 285 0.22 -8.47 4.69
CA ALA A 285 1.43 -7.91 5.31
C ALA A 285 1.23 -7.48 6.77
N SER A 286 0.44 -8.23 7.54
CA SER A 286 0.29 -8.06 8.98
C SER A 286 0.42 -9.39 9.71
N LYS A 287 0.87 -9.33 10.98
CA LYS A 287 1.01 -10.48 11.85
C LYS A 287 0.69 -10.08 13.28
N ILE A 288 -0.33 -10.72 13.87
CA ILE A 288 -0.82 -10.45 15.23
C ILE A 288 -1.09 -8.94 15.44
N GLY A 289 -1.72 -8.31 14.43
CA GLY A 289 -2.04 -6.89 14.48
C GLY A 289 -0.88 -5.92 14.28
N GLU A 290 0.31 -6.39 13.97
CA GLU A 290 1.47 -5.57 13.65
C GLU A 290 1.81 -5.64 12.16
N LEU A 291 2.36 -4.56 11.64
CA LEU A 291 2.84 -4.50 10.26
C LEU A 291 4.02 -5.46 10.08
N ALA A 292 3.90 -6.36 9.10
CA ALA A 292 4.89 -7.38 8.78
C ALA A 292 5.15 -7.38 7.26
N LEU A 293 6.07 -6.52 6.82
CA LEU A 293 6.36 -6.31 5.38
C LEU A 293 7.21 -7.42 4.77
N GLY A 294 7.77 -8.32 5.58
CA GLY A 294 8.69 -9.34 5.08
C GLY A 294 8.90 -10.48 6.05
N LYS A 295 10.11 -11.01 6.02
CA LYS A 295 10.60 -12.12 6.86
C LYS A 295 11.92 -11.76 7.53
N ASN A 296 12.13 -12.30 8.73
CA ASN A 296 13.42 -12.22 9.40
C ASN A 296 14.32 -13.33 8.86
N VAL A 297 15.43 -12.96 8.23
CA VAL A 297 16.41 -13.89 7.63
C VAL A 297 17.81 -13.60 8.14
N THR A 298 18.62 -14.64 8.26
CA THR A 298 20.04 -14.48 8.61
C THR A 298 20.79 -13.93 7.41
N VAL A 299 21.53 -12.84 7.61
CA VAL A 299 22.31 -12.15 6.57
C VAL A 299 23.80 -12.19 6.92
N ALA A 300 24.65 -12.48 5.93
CA ALA A 300 26.09 -12.36 6.03
C ALA A 300 26.57 -11.15 5.21
N PHE A 301 27.24 -10.22 5.85
CA PHE A 301 27.84 -9.04 5.20
C PHE A 301 29.28 -9.36 4.80
N MET A 302 29.46 -9.88 3.60
CA MET A 302 30.78 -10.26 3.07
C MET A 302 30.78 -10.28 1.55
N PRO A 303 31.90 -9.98 0.88
CA PRO A 303 32.04 -10.21 -0.55
C PRO A 303 32.06 -11.73 -0.83
N TRP A 304 31.38 -12.16 -1.91
CA TRP A 304 31.32 -13.56 -2.27
C TRP A 304 31.53 -13.74 -3.78
N ASN A 305 32.78 -14.03 -4.17
CA ASN A 305 33.19 -14.29 -5.56
C ASN A 305 32.70 -13.26 -6.61
N GLY A 306 32.43 -12.02 -6.20
CA GLY A 306 31.92 -10.97 -7.07
C GLY A 306 30.42 -11.08 -7.43
N TYR A 307 29.72 -12.12 -6.99
CA TYR A 307 28.25 -12.28 -7.29
C TYR A 307 27.36 -11.31 -6.54
N ASN A 308 27.86 -10.65 -5.50
CA ASN A 308 27.16 -9.60 -4.75
C ASN A 308 27.77 -8.22 -4.97
N TYR A 309 28.33 -7.97 -6.18
CA TYR A 309 28.89 -6.67 -6.55
C TYR A 309 27.81 -5.60 -6.64
N GLU A 310 28.10 -4.39 -6.12
CA GLU A 310 27.17 -3.27 -5.98
C GLU A 310 25.92 -3.64 -5.15
N ASP A 311 24.72 -3.46 -5.71
CA ASP A 311 23.43 -3.72 -5.04
C ASP A 311 22.91 -5.16 -5.24
N SER A 312 23.72 -6.04 -5.79
CA SER A 312 23.37 -7.44 -6.00
C SER A 312 23.33 -8.20 -4.68
N ILE A 313 22.26 -8.99 -4.49
CA ILE A 313 22.07 -9.83 -3.30
C ILE A 313 22.07 -11.30 -3.72
N LEU A 314 22.87 -12.10 -3.05
CA LEU A 314 22.87 -13.54 -3.21
C LEU A 314 21.94 -14.18 -2.18
N ILE A 315 21.05 -15.05 -2.63
CA ILE A 315 20.10 -15.75 -1.75
C ILE A 315 20.39 -17.25 -1.72
N SER A 316 20.10 -17.87 -0.58
CA SER A 316 20.17 -19.33 -0.43
C SER A 316 19.00 -20.02 -1.11
N GLU A 317 19.26 -21.16 -1.76
CA GLU A 317 18.23 -22.02 -2.35
C GLU A 317 17.17 -22.46 -1.33
N ASN A 318 17.55 -22.63 -0.06
CA ASN A 318 16.62 -22.96 1.02
C ASN A 318 15.48 -21.93 1.19
N LEU A 319 15.70 -20.67 0.85
CA LEU A 319 14.64 -19.63 0.90
C LEU A 319 13.56 -19.90 -0.15
N VAL A 320 13.95 -20.44 -1.30
CA VAL A 320 13.02 -20.80 -2.38
C VAL A 320 12.26 -22.09 -2.01
N VAL A 321 12.98 -23.13 -1.56
CA VAL A 321 12.40 -24.43 -1.19
C VAL A 321 11.39 -24.30 -0.04
N ASN A 322 11.65 -23.40 0.92
CA ASN A 322 10.79 -23.19 2.09
C ASN A 322 9.72 -22.12 1.86
N ASP A 323 9.52 -21.62 0.64
CA ASP A 323 8.53 -20.58 0.29
C ASP A 323 8.61 -19.32 1.18
N VAL A 324 9.84 -18.87 1.50
CA VAL A 324 10.06 -17.78 2.45
C VAL A 324 9.56 -16.46 1.91
N PHE A 325 9.83 -16.17 0.62
CA PHE A 325 9.44 -14.94 -0.07
C PHE A 325 8.34 -15.17 -1.13
N THR A 326 7.63 -16.27 -1.05
CA THR A 326 6.54 -16.59 -1.96
C THR A 326 5.35 -15.64 -1.75
N SER A 327 4.82 -15.13 -2.84
CA SER A 327 3.68 -14.21 -2.87
C SER A 327 2.63 -14.66 -3.89
N ILE A 328 1.39 -14.21 -3.70
CA ILE A 328 0.28 -14.48 -4.62
C ILE A 328 -0.04 -13.15 -5.34
N HIS A 329 -0.08 -13.23 -6.67
CA HIS A 329 -0.52 -12.11 -7.52
C HIS A 329 -1.80 -12.50 -8.23
N ILE A 330 -2.79 -11.60 -8.23
CA ILE A 330 -4.09 -11.79 -8.86
C ILE A 330 -4.19 -10.82 -10.01
N GLN A 331 -4.16 -11.32 -11.24
CA GLN A 331 -4.31 -10.51 -12.44
C GLN A 331 -5.72 -10.67 -13.00
N GLU A 332 -6.28 -9.58 -13.50
CA GLU A 332 -7.58 -9.55 -14.13
C GLU A 332 -7.41 -9.22 -15.62
N PHE A 333 -7.96 -10.07 -16.46
CA PHE A 333 -7.99 -9.87 -17.89
C PHE A 333 -9.43 -9.70 -18.36
N GLU A 334 -9.70 -8.67 -19.14
CA GLU A 334 -11.01 -8.39 -19.69
C GLU A 334 -10.98 -8.54 -21.22
N VAL A 335 -11.93 -9.27 -21.76
CA VAL A 335 -12.11 -9.45 -23.20
C VAL A 335 -13.54 -9.07 -23.56
N LEU A 336 -13.66 -8.19 -24.56
CA LEU A 336 -14.93 -7.76 -25.11
C LEU A 336 -15.03 -8.18 -26.57
N ALA A 337 -16.15 -8.77 -26.94
CA ALA A 337 -16.52 -8.96 -28.34
C ALA A 337 -17.15 -7.67 -28.86
N ARG A 338 -16.60 -7.08 -29.91
CA ARG A 338 -17.04 -5.80 -30.46
C ARG A 338 -17.69 -5.99 -31.86
N ASP A 339 -18.64 -5.12 -32.18
CA ASP A 339 -19.15 -5.01 -33.53
C ASP A 339 -18.14 -4.24 -34.39
N THR A 340 -17.56 -4.91 -35.37
CA THR A 340 -16.65 -4.29 -36.35
C THR A 340 -17.36 -4.03 -37.66
N LYS A 341 -16.79 -3.16 -38.51
CA LYS A 341 -17.34 -2.89 -39.87
C LYS A 341 -17.37 -4.13 -40.77
N LEU A 342 -16.61 -5.17 -40.43
CA LEU A 342 -16.47 -6.41 -41.17
C LEU A 342 -17.34 -7.55 -40.63
N GLY A 343 -18.03 -7.34 -39.52
CA GLY A 343 -18.86 -8.29 -38.80
C GLY A 343 -18.64 -8.26 -37.30
N GLN A 344 -19.39 -9.05 -36.56
CA GLN A 344 -19.27 -9.18 -35.12
C GLN A 344 -18.08 -10.07 -34.76
N GLU A 345 -17.32 -9.67 -33.74
CA GLU A 345 -16.36 -10.56 -33.09
C GLU A 345 -17.13 -11.61 -32.29
N GLU A 346 -16.63 -12.82 -32.23
CA GLU A 346 -17.28 -13.91 -31.53
C GLU A 346 -16.31 -14.56 -30.54
N ILE A 347 -16.81 -14.86 -29.31
CA ILE A 347 -16.08 -15.65 -28.34
C ILE A 347 -16.47 -17.09 -28.54
N THR A 348 -15.53 -17.93 -28.94
CA THR A 348 -15.77 -19.32 -29.32
C THR A 348 -14.56 -20.20 -29.08
N ARG A 349 -14.81 -21.50 -28.88
CA ARG A 349 -13.75 -22.53 -28.81
C ARG A 349 -13.21 -22.87 -30.22
N ASP A 350 -13.99 -22.61 -31.28
CA ASP A 350 -13.62 -22.92 -32.65
C ASP A 350 -12.65 -21.86 -33.22
N ILE A 351 -11.37 -22.04 -32.94
CA ILE A 351 -10.30 -21.13 -33.30
C ILE A 351 -9.52 -21.71 -34.48
N PRO A 352 -9.35 -20.98 -35.60
CA PRO A 352 -8.62 -21.48 -36.74
C PRO A 352 -7.12 -21.65 -36.44
N ASN A 353 -6.52 -22.70 -37.00
CA ASN A 353 -5.07 -23.01 -36.90
C ASN A 353 -4.53 -23.27 -35.47
N VAL A 354 -5.37 -23.73 -34.57
CA VAL A 354 -4.99 -24.10 -33.22
C VAL A 354 -5.23 -25.59 -33.00
N GLY A 355 -4.22 -26.32 -32.52
CA GLY A 355 -4.35 -27.76 -32.21
C GLY A 355 -5.27 -28.01 -31.00
N GLU A 356 -5.94 -29.15 -30.97
CA GLU A 356 -6.86 -29.54 -29.91
C GLU A 356 -6.19 -29.57 -28.51
N GLU A 357 -4.89 -29.83 -28.44
CA GLU A 357 -4.13 -29.81 -27.19
C GLU A 357 -4.17 -28.44 -26.49
N SER A 358 -4.15 -27.35 -27.26
CA SER A 358 -4.23 -25.98 -26.74
C SER A 358 -5.66 -25.59 -26.33
N LEU A 359 -6.65 -26.37 -26.70
CA LEU A 359 -8.08 -26.13 -26.43
C LEU A 359 -8.61 -26.98 -25.26
N VAL A 360 -7.80 -27.87 -24.69
CA VAL A 360 -8.22 -28.82 -23.63
C VAL A 360 -8.78 -28.09 -22.39
N ASN A 361 -8.20 -26.95 -22.04
CA ASN A 361 -8.60 -26.17 -20.86
C ASN A 361 -9.79 -25.25 -21.10
N LEU A 362 -10.31 -25.16 -22.34
CA LEU A 362 -11.45 -24.30 -22.69
C LEU A 362 -12.76 -25.08 -22.60
N ASP A 363 -13.79 -24.42 -22.07
CA ASP A 363 -15.17 -24.91 -22.11
C ASP A 363 -15.81 -24.75 -23.52
N GLU A 364 -17.07 -25.14 -23.66
CA GLU A 364 -17.81 -25.03 -24.93
C GLU A 364 -17.99 -23.56 -25.38
N ALA A 365 -17.99 -22.62 -24.45
CA ALA A 365 -18.08 -21.19 -24.73
C ALA A 365 -16.73 -20.57 -25.15
N GLY A 366 -15.62 -21.32 -25.09
CA GLY A 366 -14.28 -20.85 -25.40
C GLY A 366 -13.58 -20.12 -24.26
N ILE A 367 -14.03 -20.29 -23.01
CA ILE A 367 -13.45 -19.71 -21.80
C ILE A 367 -12.75 -20.82 -21.03
N VAL A 368 -11.58 -20.53 -20.45
CA VAL A 368 -10.86 -21.50 -19.64
C VAL A 368 -11.66 -21.86 -18.39
N HIS A 369 -11.72 -23.15 -18.04
CA HIS A 369 -12.50 -23.61 -16.88
C HIS A 369 -11.80 -23.27 -15.54
N ILE A 370 -12.61 -23.13 -14.48
CA ILE A 370 -12.13 -22.80 -13.13
C ILE A 370 -11.26 -23.96 -12.62
N GLY A 371 -10.07 -23.61 -12.09
CA GLY A 371 -9.11 -24.58 -11.56
C GLY A 371 -8.13 -25.15 -12.59
N ALA A 372 -8.20 -24.71 -13.86
CA ALA A 372 -7.24 -25.14 -14.88
C ALA A 372 -5.84 -24.58 -14.58
N LYS A 373 -4.82 -25.43 -14.75
CA LYS A 373 -3.43 -25.00 -14.73
C LYS A 373 -3.08 -24.49 -16.12
N VAL A 374 -2.70 -23.23 -16.23
CA VAL A 374 -2.32 -22.58 -17.50
C VAL A 374 -0.85 -22.21 -17.48
N ASN A 375 -0.23 -22.34 -18.65
CA ASN A 375 1.17 -22.01 -18.89
C ASN A 375 1.25 -20.74 -19.77
N PRO A 376 2.41 -20.07 -19.83
CA PRO A 376 2.62 -18.96 -20.74
C PRO A 376 2.31 -19.32 -22.17
N GLY A 377 1.48 -18.52 -22.84
CA GLY A 377 1.04 -18.78 -24.21
C GLY A 377 -0.26 -19.56 -24.37
N ASP A 378 -0.78 -20.19 -23.29
CA ASP A 378 -2.09 -20.86 -23.31
C ASP A 378 -3.23 -19.87 -23.53
N ILE A 379 -4.28 -20.33 -24.19
CA ILE A 379 -5.46 -19.52 -24.49
C ILE A 379 -6.34 -19.46 -23.24
N LEU A 380 -6.63 -18.24 -22.79
CA LEU A 380 -7.56 -17.99 -21.68
C LEU A 380 -8.99 -17.81 -22.18
N VAL A 381 -9.16 -17.07 -23.26
CA VAL A 381 -10.45 -16.84 -23.92
C VAL A 381 -10.25 -16.91 -25.42
N GLY A 382 -10.96 -17.82 -26.06
CA GLY A 382 -10.97 -17.96 -27.51
C GLY A 382 -11.83 -16.86 -28.15
N LYS A 383 -11.25 -16.03 -29.01
CA LYS A 383 -11.93 -14.97 -29.72
C LYS A 383 -11.49 -14.94 -31.17
N VAL A 384 -12.45 -14.80 -32.06
CA VAL A 384 -12.23 -14.69 -33.52
C VAL A 384 -12.79 -13.37 -34.02
N THR A 385 -12.07 -12.75 -34.94
CA THR A 385 -12.46 -11.51 -35.60
C THR A 385 -12.63 -11.75 -37.10
N PRO A 386 -13.72 -11.32 -37.75
CA PRO A 386 -13.90 -11.45 -39.18
C PRO A 386 -12.78 -10.75 -39.97
N LYS A 387 -12.22 -11.42 -40.95
CA LYS A 387 -11.28 -10.83 -41.94
C LYS A 387 -12.03 -10.05 -43.00
N GLY A 388 -11.50 -8.88 -43.38
CA GLY A 388 -11.96 -8.18 -44.60
C GLY A 388 -11.56 -8.92 -45.84
N GLU A 389 -12.29 -8.66 -46.95
CA GLU A 389 -11.95 -9.17 -48.26
C GLU A 389 -10.57 -8.67 -48.69
N SER A 390 -9.54 -9.48 -48.46
CA SER A 390 -8.21 -9.30 -49.04
C SER A 390 -8.04 -10.30 -50.20
N PRO A 391 -7.33 -9.95 -51.26
CA PRO A 391 -7.05 -10.90 -52.33
C PRO A 391 -6.30 -12.10 -51.76
N MET A 392 -6.92 -13.27 -51.82
CA MET A 392 -6.38 -14.51 -51.28
C MET A 392 -5.10 -14.92 -52.00
N THR A 393 -4.08 -15.24 -51.24
CA THR A 393 -2.88 -15.88 -51.76
C THR A 393 -3.18 -17.32 -52.22
N PRO A 394 -2.40 -17.90 -53.18
CA PRO A 394 -2.59 -19.28 -53.58
C PRO A 394 -2.53 -20.28 -52.42
N GLU A 395 -1.74 -19.99 -51.40
CA GLU A 395 -1.59 -20.81 -50.17
C GLU A 395 -2.84 -20.77 -49.31
N GLU A 396 -3.49 -19.62 -49.19
CA GLU A 396 -4.76 -19.47 -48.44
C GLU A 396 -5.93 -20.20 -49.16
N LYS A 397 -5.94 -20.23 -50.49
CA LYS A 397 -6.91 -21.02 -51.25
C LYS A 397 -6.74 -22.52 -51.00
N LEU A 398 -5.52 -22.98 -50.85
CA LEU A 398 -5.21 -24.37 -50.56
C LEU A 398 -5.60 -24.76 -49.10
N LEU A 399 -5.33 -23.88 -48.13
CA LEU A 399 -5.75 -24.04 -46.74
C LEU A 399 -7.29 -24.07 -46.63
N ARG A 400 -7.99 -23.25 -47.39
CA ARG A 400 -9.46 -23.24 -47.46
C ARG A 400 -10.03 -24.56 -47.99
N ALA A 401 -9.36 -25.17 -48.97
CA ALA A 401 -9.76 -26.45 -49.54
C ALA A 401 -9.53 -27.62 -48.59
N ILE A 402 -8.51 -27.55 -47.69
CA ILE A 402 -8.14 -28.61 -46.77
C ILE A 402 -8.90 -28.52 -45.44
N PHE A 403 -9.03 -27.31 -44.86
CA PHE A 403 -9.57 -27.06 -43.53
C PHE A 403 -10.98 -26.46 -43.47
N GLY A 404 -11.62 -26.27 -44.62
CA GLY A 404 -12.98 -25.73 -44.77
C GLY A 404 -13.08 -24.22 -44.78
N GLU A 405 -14.29 -23.71 -45.10
CA GLU A 405 -14.54 -22.27 -45.36
C GLU A 405 -14.25 -21.36 -44.12
N LYS A 406 -14.51 -21.83 -42.90
CA LYS A 406 -14.36 -21.05 -41.69
C LYS A 406 -12.90 -20.60 -41.41
N ALA A 407 -11.89 -21.39 -41.77
CA ALA A 407 -10.48 -21.10 -41.47
C ALA A 407 -9.90 -19.88 -42.26
N ALA A 408 -10.59 -19.45 -43.31
CA ALA A 408 -10.12 -18.35 -44.19
C ALA A 408 -10.76 -16.99 -43.86
N ASP A 409 -11.93 -16.98 -43.24
CA ASP A 409 -12.75 -15.78 -43.07
C ASP A 409 -12.59 -15.09 -41.73
N VAL A 410 -11.92 -15.73 -40.77
CA VAL A 410 -11.71 -15.21 -39.44
C VAL A 410 -10.24 -15.22 -39.04
N LYS A 411 -9.85 -14.24 -38.21
CA LYS A 411 -8.51 -14.13 -37.61
C LYS A 411 -8.59 -14.46 -36.12
N ASP A 412 -7.63 -15.26 -35.64
CA ASP A 412 -7.45 -15.50 -34.20
C ASP A 412 -7.03 -14.23 -33.51
N THR A 413 -7.86 -13.76 -32.56
CA THR A 413 -7.62 -12.62 -31.67
C THR A 413 -7.81 -13.04 -30.21
N SER A 414 -7.61 -14.32 -29.91
CA SER A 414 -7.76 -14.92 -28.59
C SER A 414 -6.83 -14.27 -27.57
N LEU A 415 -7.32 -14.15 -26.36
CA LEU A 415 -6.51 -13.73 -25.23
C LEU A 415 -5.63 -14.90 -24.76
N ARG A 416 -4.33 -14.70 -24.76
CA ARG A 416 -3.33 -15.67 -24.30
C ARG A 416 -2.65 -15.19 -23.05
N LEU A 417 -2.21 -16.14 -22.20
CA LEU A 417 -1.44 -15.81 -20.99
C LEU A 417 -0.09 -15.20 -21.38
N PRO A 418 0.27 -14.00 -20.84
CA PRO A 418 1.56 -13.38 -21.11
C PRO A 418 2.75 -14.23 -20.65
N PRO A 419 3.94 -14.08 -21.28
CA PRO A 419 5.14 -14.73 -20.84
C PRO A 419 5.52 -14.29 -19.42
N GLY A 420 5.98 -15.24 -18.59
CA GLY A 420 6.38 -15.00 -17.19
C GLY A 420 5.28 -15.25 -16.15
N ALA A 421 4.04 -15.43 -16.57
CA ALA A 421 2.97 -15.83 -15.69
C ALA A 421 2.82 -17.36 -15.65
N VAL A 422 2.93 -17.97 -14.47
CA VAL A 422 2.57 -19.37 -14.22
C VAL A 422 1.44 -19.36 -13.20
N SER A 423 0.29 -19.93 -13.53
CA SER A 423 -0.88 -19.71 -12.70
C SER A 423 -1.69 -21.00 -12.44
N TYR A 424 -2.21 -21.07 -11.21
CA TYR A 424 -3.44 -21.77 -10.89
C TYR A 424 -4.60 -20.77 -11.00
N THR A 425 -5.54 -20.98 -11.93
CA THR A 425 -6.63 -20.03 -12.15
C THR A 425 -7.85 -20.37 -11.31
N HIS A 426 -8.27 -19.42 -10.45
CA HIS A 426 -9.66 -19.28 -10.06
C HIS A 426 -10.28 -18.20 -10.95
N LEU A 427 -10.89 -18.62 -12.05
CA LEU A 427 -11.64 -17.71 -12.90
C LEU A 427 -13.06 -17.55 -12.36
N ARG A 428 -13.44 -16.30 -12.04
CA ARG A 428 -14.83 -15.89 -12.03
C ARG A 428 -15.14 -15.28 -13.40
N ALA A 429 -15.77 -16.01 -14.27
CA ALA A 429 -16.42 -15.43 -15.44
C ALA A 429 -17.63 -14.65 -14.95
N HIS A 430 -17.59 -13.31 -14.98
CA HIS A 430 -18.79 -12.50 -14.92
C HIS A 430 -19.35 -12.41 -16.34
N GLU A 431 -20.32 -13.24 -16.64
CA GLU A 431 -21.19 -13.00 -17.79
C GLU A 431 -22.01 -11.74 -17.45
N THR A 432 -21.71 -10.63 -18.06
CA THR A 432 -22.66 -9.54 -18.18
C THR A 432 -23.70 -9.95 -19.22
N VAL A 433 -24.75 -10.62 -18.76
CA VAL A 433 -25.98 -10.75 -19.53
C VAL A 433 -26.50 -9.34 -19.79
N ARG A 434 -26.70 -9.02 -21.09
CA ARG A 434 -27.45 -7.84 -21.55
C ARG A 434 -28.87 -7.84 -21.01
#